data_96206325722e7bcf8b305a8129c02c00
#
_entry.id   96206325722e7bcf8b305a8129c02c00
#
_cell.length_a   1.000
_cell.length_b   1.000
_cell.length_c   1.000
_cell.angle_alpha   90.00
_cell.angle_beta   90.00
_cell.angle_gamma   90.00
#
_symmetry.space_group_name_H-M   'P 1'
#
loop_
_entity.id
_entity.type
_entity.pdbx_description
1 polymer ?
#
loop_
_entity_poly.entity_id
_entity_poly.type
_entity_poly.pdbx_seq_one_letter_code
_entity_poly.pdbx_strand_id
1 'polypeptide(L)'
;MEPSVPRSKRLLTDERSNIFVYMTGHGGNEFLKFQDNEEISAFDIADAFEQMYQKKRYGFIFIFKLTNLLINFFFFFPSYNEMFFMIDTCQANTMYTKLYSPNIFAVGSSNLGENSYSVSPFFFSL
;
A
#
# COMPACT_ATOMS: atom_id res chain seq x y z
N MET A 1 -8.09 -6.33 9.52
CA MET A 1 -9.20 -5.36 9.46
C MET A 1 -10.26 -5.79 10.46
N GLU A 2 -10.74 -4.86 11.24
CA GLU A 2 -11.75 -5.16 12.25
C GLU A 2 -13.10 -5.54 11.60
N PRO A 3 -13.83 -6.50 12.18
CA PRO A 3 -15.15 -6.93 11.68
C PRO A 3 -16.18 -5.79 11.63
N SER A 4 -15.99 -4.74 12.44
CA SER A 4 -16.85 -3.56 12.52
C SER A 4 -16.79 -2.66 11.27
N VAL A 5 -15.73 -2.75 10.46
CA VAL A 5 -15.63 -1.95 9.23
C VAL A 5 -16.58 -2.50 8.16
N PRO A 6 -17.45 -1.67 7.56
CA PRO A 6 -18.35 -2.10 6.49
C PRO A 6 -17.59 -2.73 5.31
N ARG A 7 -18.18 -3.74 4.65
CA ARG A 7 -17.55 -4.43 3.51
C ARG A 7 -17.14 -3.49 2.38
N SER A 8 -17.91 -2.44 2.12
CA SER A 8 -17.62 -1.42 1.11
C SER A 8 -16.35 -0.60 1.39
N LYS A 9 -15.85 -0.63 2.62
CA LYS A 9 -14.62 0.06 3.05
C LYS A 9 -13.45 -0.91 3.30
N ARG A 10 -13.61 -2.19 2.98
CA ARG A 10 -12.56 -3.20 3.13
C ARG A 10 -11.90 -3.45 1.79
N LEU A 11 -10.59 -3.53 1.78
CA LEU A 11 -9.85 -4.09 0.65
C LEU A 11 -10.02 -5.62 0.67
N LEU A 12 -10.91 -6.14 -0.17
CA LEU A 12 -11.25 -7.56 -0.25
C LEU A 12 -10.44 -8.23 -1.37
N THR A 13 -9.12 -8.24 -1.22
CA THR A 13 -8.20 -8.88 -2.17
C THR A 13 -7.71 -10.21 -1.63
N ASP A 14 -7.33 -11.11 -2.54
CA ASP A 14 -6.75 -12.42 -2.26
C ASP A 14 -5.38 -12.58 -2.95
N GLU A 15 -4.80 -13.76 -2.87
CA GLU A 15 -3.52 -14.11 -3.47
C GLU A 15 -3.50 -14.10 -5.01
N ARG A 16 -4.65 -13.94 -5.65
CA ARG A 16 -4.80 -13.84 -7.13
C ARG A 16 -5.08 -12.43 -7.59
N SER A 17 -5.30 -11.50 -6.66
CA SER A 17 -5.65 -10.11 -6.96
C SER A 17 -4.42 -9.29 -7.29
N ASN A 18 -4.49 -8.53 -8.38
CA ASN A 18 -3.51 -7.49 -8.68
C ASN A 18 -4.01 -6.17 -8.09
N ILE A 19 -3.14 -5.45 -7.42
CA ILE A 19 -3.48 -4.21 -6.72
C ILE A 19 -2.74 -3.04 -7.37
N PHE A 20 -3.48 -1.96 -7.61
CA PHE A 20 -2.92 -0.67 -7.95
C PHE A 20 -3.07 0.29 -6.78
N VAL A 21 -1.96 0.83 -6.30
CA VAL A 21 -1.93 1.86 -5.25
C VAL A 21 -1.37 3.14 -5.86
N TYR A 22 -2.17 4.20 -5.84
CA TYR A 22 -1.75 5.53 -6.25
C TYR A 22 -1.83 6.47 -5.06
N MET A 23 -0.73 7.16 -4.78
CA MET A 23 -0.65 8.15 -3.71
C MET A 23 -0.12 9.46 -4.27
N THR A 24 -0.74 10.57 -3.88
CA THR A 24 -0.33 11.91 -4.28
C THR A 24 -0.52 12.89 -3.14
N GLY A 25 0.30 13.92 -3.07
CA GLY A 25 0.23 14.96 -2.06
C GLY A 25 1.57 15.63 -1.79
N HIS A 26 1.63 16.45 -0.75
CA HIS A 26 2.89 17.01 -0.28
C HIS A 26 3.75 15.92 0.36
N GLY A 27 5.05 15.97 0.13
CA GLY A 27 5.99 15.04 0.72
C GLY A 27 7.42 15.53 0.67
N GLY A 28 8.33 14.68 1.06
CA GLY A 28 9.77 14.94 1.09
C GLY A 28 10.54 13.63 1.21
N ASN A 29 11.74 13.70 1.78
CA ASN A 29 12.58 12.54 1.93
C ASN A 29 11.95 11.50 2.88
N GLU A 30 11.54 10.36 2.33
CA GLU A 30 10.97 9.21 3.04
C GLU A 30 9.63 9.47 3.74
N PHE A 31 8.87 10.52 3.36
CA PHE A 31 7.53 10.76 3.90
C PHE A 31 6.57 11.34 2.87
N LEU A 32 5.28 11.07 3.06
CA LEU A 32 4.15 11.71 2.38
C LEU A 32 3.19 12.27 3.43
N LYS A 33 2.74 13.51 3.25
CA LYS A 33 1.73 14.12 4.13
C LYS A 33 0.34 13.61 3.79
N PHE A 34 -0.39 13.26 4.83
CA PHE A 34 -1.78 12.87 4.73
C PHE A 34 -2.65 13.99 5.33
N GLN A 35 -3.42 14.66 4.49
CA GLN A 35 -4.28 15.80 4.88
C GLN A 35 -3.52 16.92 5.63
N ASP A 36 -2.28 17.18 5.24
CA ASP A 36 -1.40 18.23 5.77
C ASP A 36 -1.01 18.15 7.26
N ASN A 37 -1.65 17.29 8.05
CA ASN A 37 -1.42 17.18 9.49
C ASN A 37 -0.68 15.91 9.89
N GLU A 38 -0.85 14.83 9.15
CA GLU A 38 -0.25 13.53 9.45
C GLU A 38 0.71 13.14 8.34
N GLU A 39 1.75 12.42 8.72
CA GLU A 39 2.76 11.93 7.80
C GLU A 39 2.75 10.40 7.81
N ILE A 40 2.87 9.81 6.62
CA ILE A 40 3.14 8.40 6.46
C ILE A 40 4.58 8.25 5.98
N SER A 41 5.36 7.42 6.65
CA SER A 41 6.74 7.18 6.29
C SER A 41 6.88 6.08 5.23
N ALA A 42 8.01 6.07 4.54
CA ALA A 42 8.38 4.98 3.62
C ALA A 42 8.43 3.62 4.33
N PHE A 43 8.81 3.59 5.62
CA PHE A 43 8.83 2.38 6.43
C PHE A 43 7.42 1.86 6.73
N ASP A 44 6.47 2.76 7.06
CA ASP A 44 5.07 2.36 7.31
C ASP A 44 4.44 1.72 6.08
N ILE A 45 4.72 2.26 4.88
CA ILE A 45 4.26 1.69 3.61
C ILE A 45 4.91 0.33 3.36
N ALA A 46 6.22 0.22 3.56
CA ALA A 46 6.95 -1.04 3.38
C ALA A 46 6.41 -2.13 4.31
N ASP A 47 6.18 -1.81 5.57
CA ASP A 47 5.65 -2.74 6.56
C ASP A 47 4.19 -3.11 6.26
N ALA A 48 3.38 -2.16 5.79
CA ALA A 48 2.00 -2.45 5.40
C ALA A 48 1.95 -3.45 4.22
N PHE A 49 2.78 -3.24 3.20
CA PHE A 49 2.85 -4.15 2.04
C PHE A 49 3.40 -5.52 2.43
N GLU A 50 4.39 -5.57 3.32
CA GLU A 50 4.89 -6.83 3.85
C GLU A 50 3.84 -7.58 4.67
N GLN A 51 3.07 -6.90 5.49
CA GLN A 51 1.95 -7.51 6.21
C GLN A 51 0.92 -8.12 5.26
N MET A 52 0.63 -7.45 4.14
CA MET A 52 -0.25 -7.99 3.10
C MET A 52 0.35 -9.24 2.46
N TYR A 53 1.65 -9.24 2.18
CA TYR A 53 2.35 -10.39 1.60
C TYR A 53 2.43 -11.57 2.57
N GLN A 54 2.79 -11.32 3.83
CA GLN A 54 2.92 -12.36 4.86
C GLN A 54 1.59 -13.04 5.16
N LYS A 55 0.49 -12.32 5.12
CA LYS A 55 -0.86 -12.89 5.30
C LYS A 55 -1.17 -13.98 4.26
N LYS A 56 -0.62 -13.86 3.05
CA LYS A 56 -0.63 -14.92 2.04
C LYS A 56 0.07 -16.20 2.55
N ARG A 57 1.19 -16.08 3.25
CA ARG A 57 1.94 -17.24 3.78
C ARG A 57 1.29 -17.84 5.01
N TYR A 58 0.80 -17.02 5.93
CA TYR A 58 0.19 -17.47 7.18
C TYR A 58 -1.20 -18.06 6.99
N GLY A 59 -1.97 -17.60 6.03
CA GLY A 59 -3.24 -18.21 5.66
C GLY A 59 -3.11 -19.68 5.31
N PHE A 60 -2.04 -20.05 4.60
CA PHE A 60 -1.76 -21.44 4.23
C PHE A 60 -1.30 -22.28 5.44
N ILE A 61 -0.46 -21.74 6.31
CA ILE A 61 0.05 -22.44 7.50
C ILE A 61 -1.06 -22.61 8.56
N PHE A 62 -1.93 -21.63 8.70
CA PHE A 62 -3.04 -21.67 9.66
C PHE A 62 -4.11 -22.68 9.24
N ILE A 63 -4.39 -22.82 7.95
CA ILE A 63 -5.29 -23.85 7.42
C ILE A 63 -4.72 -25.23 7.68
N PHE A 64 -3.41 -25.43 7.52
CA PHE A 64 -2.76 -26.74 7.75
C PHE A 64 -2.75 -27.14 9.23
N LYS A 65 -2.68 -26.15 10.14
CA LYS A 65 -2.68 -26.43 11.60
C LYS A 65 -4.08 -26.54 12.20
N LEU A 66 -5.10 -26.00 11.53
CA LEU A 66 -6.51 -26.07 11.95
C LEU A 66 -7.31 -27.23 11.35
N THR A 67 -6.79 -27.91 10.32
CA THR A 67 -7.43 -29.14 9.80
C THR A 67 -7.41 -30.28 10.82
N ASN A 68 -6.59 -30.22 11.87
CA ASN A 68 -6.62 -31.12 13.01
C ASN A 68 -7.55 -30.68 14.14
N LEU A 69 -8.17 -29.51 14.05
CA LEU A 69 -9.19 -29.04 14.98
C LEU A 69 -10.35 -28.45 14.15
N LEU A 70 -11.47 -29.14 14.10
CA LEU A 70 -12.70 -28.88 13.35
C LEU A 70 -13.31 -27.47 13.59
N ILE A 71 -12.60 -26.39 13.24
CA ILE A 71 -13.13 -25.03 13.23
C ILE A 71 -12.71 -24.35 11.93
N ASN A 72 -13.62 -24.34 10.95
CA ASN A 72 -13.53 -23.53 9.75
C ASN A 72 -13.66 -22.03 10.09
N PHE A 73 -12.63 -21.38 10.57
CA PHE A 73 -12.56 -19.94 10.66
C PHE A 73 -11.90 -19.38 9.38
N PHE A 74 -12.71 -19.07 8.38
CA PHE A 74 -12.27 -18.34 7.20
C PHE A 74 -11.96 -16.88 7.58
N PHE A 75 -10.74 -16.61 8.00
CA PHE A 75 -10.23 -15.23 8.04
C PHE A 75 -9.84 -14.80 6.63
N PHE A 76 -10.71 -14.03 6.00
CA PHE A 76 -10.42 -13.39 4.72
C PHE A 76 -9.48 -12.21 4.96
N PHE A 77 -8.18 -12.41 4.75
CA PHE A 77 -7.18 -11.35 4.88
C PHE A 77 -6.83 -10.79 3.50
N PRO A 78 -6.73 -9.44 3.35
CA PRO A 78 -6.26 -8.86 2.11
C PRO A 78 -4.84 -9.35 1.81
N SER A 79 -4.61 -9.79 0.59
CA SER A 79 -3.35 -10.24 0.03
C SER A 79 -3.25 -9.73 -1.41
N TYR A 80 -2.15 -9.97 -2.08
CA TYR A 80 -2.01 -9.63 -3.49
C TYR A 80 -1.15 -10.67 -4.22
N ASN A 81 -1.35 -10.78 -5.53
CA ASN A 81 -0.48 -11.50 -6.45
C ASN A 81 0.66 -10.60 -6.92
N GLU A 82 0.29 -9.46 -7.51
CA GLU A 82 1.19 -8.41 -7.94
C GLU A 82 0.65 -7.06 -7.49
N MET A 83 1.55 -6.13 -7.22
CA MET A 83 1.19 -4.77 -6.82
C MET A 83 1.92 -3.75 -7.70
N PHE A 84 1.17 -2.77 -8.22
CA PHE A 84 1.73 -1.59 -8.84
C PHE A 84 1.56 -0.40 -7.90
N PHE A 85 2.67 0.14 -7.41
CA PHE A 85 2.71 1.29 -6.53
C PHE A 85 3.19 2.52 -7.29
N MET A 86 2.33 3.51 -7.44
CA MET A 86 2.64 4.78 -8.08
C MET A 86 2.51 5.90 -7.07
N ILE A 87 3.53 6.76 -6.99
CA ILE A 87 3.54 7.88 -6.06
C ILE A 87 3.95 9.18 -6.75
N ASP A 88 3.16 10.22 -6.54
CA ASP A 88 3.38 11.56 -7.10
C ASP A 88 3.50 12.59 -5.96
N THR A 89 4.74 12.92 -5.64
CA THR A 89 5.11 13.86 -4.58
C THR A 89 6.54 14.35 -4.77
N CYS A 90 6.96 15.37 -4.02
CA CYS A 90 8.37 15.73 -3.95
C CYS A 90 9.20 14.57 -3.42
N GLN A 91 10.35 14.31 -4.05
CA GLN A 91 11.25 13.21 -3.69
C GLN A 91 10.58 11.83 -3.67
N ALA A 92 9.66 11.60 -4.60
CA ALA A 92 8.76 10.45 -4.64
C ALA A 92 9.49 9.10 -4.60
N ASN A 93 10.66 9.00 -5.26
CA ASN A 93 11.42 7.74 -5.29
C ASN A 93 11.86 7.27 -3.90
N THR A 94 12.00 8.18 -2.93
CA THR A 94 12.41 7.82 -1.57
C THR A 94 11.35 6.99 -0.84
N MET A 95 10.09 7.08 -1.28
CA MET A 95 8.97 6.38 -0.66
C MET A 95 8.94 4.87 -0.93
N TYR A 96 9.62 4.40 -1.99
CA TYR A 96 9.66 2.97 -2.31
C TYR A 96 11.03 2.32 -2.19
N THR A 97 12.06 3.07 -1.78
CA THR A 97 13.41 2.51 -1.57
C THR A 97 13.47 1.52 -0.39
N LYS A 98 12.50 1.59 0.52
CA LYS A 98 12.40 0.71 1.69
C LYS A 98 11.54 -0.53 1.44
N LEU A 99 10.93 -0.65 0.26
CA LEU A 99 10.13 -1.83 -0.08
C LEU A 99 11.01 -3.08 -0.17
N TYR A 100 10.62 -4.12 0.54
CA TYR A 100 11.34 -5.40 0.58
C TYR A 100 10.42 -6.60 0.28
N SER A 101 9.13 -6.34 0.13
CA SER A 101 8.15 -7.36 -0.26
C SER A 101 8.27 -7.70 -1.74
N PRO A 102 8.09 -8.96 -2.15
CA PRO A 102 8.17 -9.36 -3.55
C PRO A 102 6.93 -8.94 -4.35
N ASN A 103 7.06 -8.99 -5.69
CA ASN A 103 5.99 -8.75 -6.66
C ASN A 103 5.40 -7.34 -6.57
N ILE A 104 6.22 -6.36 -6.21
CA ILE A 104 5.84 -4.95 -6.23
C ILE A 104 6.66 -4.23 -7.30
N PHE A 105 5.95 -3.59 -8.24
CA PHE A 105 6.53 -2.64 -9.18
C PHE A 105 6.19 -1.23 -8.71
N ALA A 106 7.22 -0.41 -8.46
CA ALA A 106 7.05 0.94 -7.92
C ALA A 106 7.61 1.99 -8.87
N VAL A 107 6.89 3.13 -8.98
CA VAL A 107 7.29 4.28 -9.78
C VAL A 107 6.92 5.58 -9.06
N GLY A 108 7.81 6.56 -9.16
CA GLY A 108 7.60 7.91 -8.59
C GLY A 108 7.84 9.00 -9.63
N SER A 109 7.21 10.15 -9.41
CA SER A 109 7.28 11.30 -10.31
C SER A 109 8.58 12.10 -10.22
N SER A 110 9.38 11.93 -9.14
CA SER A 110 10.59 12.70 -8.87
C SER A 110 11.63 11.89 -8.12
N ASN A 111 12.91 12.27 -8.28
CA ASN A 111 14.03 11.66 -7.56
C ASN A 111 14.33 12.38 -6.24
N LEU A 112 15.25 11.82 -5.45
CA LEU A 112 15.76 12.47 -4.24
C LEU A 112 16.31 13.86 -4.59
N GLY A 113 15.87 14.87 -3.84
CA GLY A 113 16.24 16.27 -4.06
C GLY A 113 15.41 16.98 -5.13
N GLU A 114 14.50 16.28 -5.83
CA GLU A 114 13.61 16.87 -6.84
C GLU A 114 12.23 17.17 -6.27
N ASN A 115 11.61 18.24 -6.79
CA ASN A 115 10.25 18.59 -6.45
C ASN A 115 9.29 18.13 -7.55
N SER A 116 8.09 17.71 -7.16
CA SER A 116 6.96 17.52 -8.05
C SER A 116 5.97 18.68 -7.83
N TYR A 117 5.65 19.39 -8.90
CA TYR A 117 4.74 20.53 -8.84
C TYR A 117 3.39 20.15 -9.44
N SER A 118 2.30 20.36 -8.69
CA SER A 118 0.96 20.30 -9.26
C SER A 118 0.69 21.60 -10.02
N VAL A 119 0.11 21.48 -11.22
CA VAL A 119 -0.38 22.64 -11.96
C VAL A 119 -1.60 23.19 -11.21
N SER A 120 -1.51 24.43 -10.73
CA SER A 120 -2.65 25.09 -10.10
C SER A 120 -3.81 25.18 -11.12
N PRO A 121 -5.06 24.85 -10.73
CA PRO A 121 -6.22 24.95 -11.61
C PRO A 121 -6.55 26.39 -12.06
N PHE A 122 -5.83 27.38 -11.59
CA PHE A 122 -6.02 28.78 -11.95
C PHE A 122 -5.50 29.18 -13.34
N PHE A 123 -4.86 28.29 -14.09
CA PHE A 123 -4.38 28.58 -15.46
C PHE A 123 -5.33 28.17 -16.59
N PHE A 124 -6.54 27.74 -16.31
CA PHE A 124 -7.58 27.54 -17.32
C PHE A 124 -8.68 28.58 -17.18
N SER A 125 -8.30 29.87 -17.31
CA SER A 125 -9.22 30.93 -17.68
C SER A 125 -8.81 31.44 -19.05
N LEU A 126 -9.42 30.86 -20.08
CA LEU A 126 -9.57 31.43 -21.40
C LEU A 126 -11.03 31.69 -21.63
#